data_efab7272c3290735d276b5bb52fa32df
#
_entry.id   efab7272c3290735d276b5bb52fa32df
#
_cell.length_a   1.000
_cell.length_b   1.000
_cell.length_c   1.000
_cell.angle_alpha   90.00
_cell.angle_beta   90.00
_cell.angle_gamma   90.00
#
_symmetry.space_group_name_H-M   'P 1'
#
loop_
_entity.id
_entity.type
_entity.pdbx_description
1 polymer ?
#
loop_
_entity_poly.entity_id
_entity_poly.type
_entity_poly.pdbx_seq_one_letter_code
_entity_poly.pdbx_strand_id
1 'polypeptide(L)'
;MLISKLVQTIKEHYKLAIAIVLCVFIAIVGVVIYHYKQKQLENPVVITQEQAKSPIELSKAIHVTKQEAQEVISQKERTQPIATYYTQAPTVEVAAEQVKQDIAHSNPNLPKVATEKSDRTAVVANTDEQKVDVYKINLNKGHKIKAGVTLLDNKAYETIGYQAGKFEVLTHFNGQHLEGASALYTVKEW
;
A
#
# COMPACT_ATOMS: atom_id res chain seq x y z
N MET A 1 47.41 -15.96 -9.20
CA MET A 1 46.93 -16.62 -10.42
C MET A 1 45.38 -16.63 -10.56
N LEU A 2 44.59 -16.92 -9.54
CA LEU A 2 43.10 -16.87 -9.57
C LEU A 2 42.56 -15.42 -9.74
N ILE A 3 43.10 -14.47 -9.00
CA ILE A 3 42.64 -13.06 -9.02
C ILE A 3 42.92 -12.41 -10.40
N SER A 4 44.06 -12.70 -11.03
CA SER A 4 44.37 -12.13 -12.35
C SER A 4 43.45 -12.66 -13.45
N LYS A 5 43.05 -13.92 -13.39
CA LYS A 5 42.05 -14.50 -14.33
C LYS A 5 40.69 -13.89 -14.12
N LEU A 6 40.25 -13.67 -12.85
CA LEU A 6 38.99 -13.04 -12.52
C LEU A 6 38.90 -11.60 -13.04
N VAL A 7 39.98 -10.82 -12.88
CA VAL A 7 40.08 -9.45 -13.39
C VAL A 7 40.01 -9.39 -14.91
N GLN A 8 40.62 -10.37 -15.59
CA GLN A 8 40.59 -10.44 -17.04
C GLN A 8 39.21 -10.82 -17.57
N THR A 9 38.53 -11.78 -16.95
CA THR A 9 37.14 -12.14 -17.28
C THR A 9 36.16 -10.98 -17.05
N ILE A 10 36.36 -10.19 -15.98
CA ILE A 10 35.54 -8.99 -15.74
C ILE A 10 35.77 -7.94 -16.83
N LYS A 11 36.99 -7.74 -17.29
CA LYS A 11 37.30 -6.80 -18.39
C LYS A 11 36.65 -7.22 -19.71
N GLU A 12 36.61 -8.50 -20.01
CA GLU A 12 36.01 -9.03 -21.24
C GLU A 12 34.48 -8.96 -21.21
N HIS A 13 33.87 -9.12 -20.01
CA HIS A 13 32.41 -9.15 -19.83
C HIS A 13 31.88 -8.04 -18.92
N TYR A 14 32.51 -6.86 -18.92
CA TYR A 14 32.14 -5.78 -17.98
C TYR A 14 30.67 -5.36 -18.08
N LYS A 15 30.07 -5.40 -19.27
CA LYS A 15 28.64 -5.10 -19.47
C LYS A 15 27.75 -6.12 -18.76
N LEU A 16 28.14 -7.41 -18.84
CA LEU A 16 27.42 -8.49 -18.15
C LEU A 16 27.62 -8.38 -16.63
N ALA A 17 28.83 -8.06 -16.18
CA ALA A 17 29.11 -7.85 -14.76
C ALA A 17 28.30 -6.67 -14.18
N ILE A 18 28.20 -5.54 -14.90
CA ILE A 18 27.38 -4.41 -14.52
C ILE A 18 25.89 -4.80 -14.47
N ALA A 19 25.39 -5.54 -15.45
CA ALA A 19 24.01 -5.99 -15.46
C ALA A 19 23.68 -6.89 -14.25
N ILE A 20 24.57 -7.82 -13.90
CA ILE A 20 24.41 -8.69 -12.72
C ILE A 20 24.40 -7.87 -11.43
N VAL A 21 25.34 -6.93 -11.27
CA VAL A 21 25.41 -6.05 -10.10
C VAL A 21 24.13 -5.21 -9.98
N LEU A 22 23.63 -4.69 -11.10
CA LEU A 22 22.38 -3.91 -11.12
C LEU A 22 21.17 -4.78 -10.72
N CYS A 23 21.07 -6.00 -11.24
CA CYS A 23 20.00 -6.93 -10.87
C CYS A 23 20.04 -7.28 -9.38
N VAL A 24 21.24 -7.57 -8.83
CA VAL A 24 21.41 -7.84 -7.40
C VAL A 24 21.03 -6.63 -6.57
N PHE A 25 21.43 -5.41 -6.97
CA PHE A 25 21.06 -4.18 -6.30
C PHE A 25 19.55 -3.96 -6.30
N ILE A 26 18.88 -4.14 -7.44
CA ILE A 26 17.42 -4.04 -7.55
C ILE A 26 16.72 -5.09 -6.66
N ALA A 27 17.23 -6.32 -6.61
CA ALA A 27 16.69 -7.35 -5.75
C ALA A 27 16.82 -6.99 -4.25
N ILE A 28 17.99 -6.49 -3.84
CA ILE A 28 18.21 -6.04 -2.45
C ILE A 28 17.27 -4.89 -2.10
N VAL A 29 17.17 -3.87 -2.97
CA VAL A 29 16.26 -2.74 -2.77
C VAL A 29 14.81 -3.23 -2.70
N GLY A 30 14.42 -4.16 -3.56
CA GLY A 30 13.09 -4.78 -3.54
C GLY A 30 12.80 -5.50 -2.22
N VAL A 31 13.74 -6.28 -1.70
CA VAL A 31 13.63 -6.97 -0.41
C VAL A 31 13.54 -5.98 0.75
N VAL A 32 14.37 -4.93 0.74
CA VAL A 32 14.34 -3.88 1.78
C VAL A 32 13.00 -3.15 1.76
N ILE A 33 12.49 -2.76 0.59
CA ILE A 33 11.18 -2.12 0.45
C ILE A 33 10.06 -3.07 0.90
N TYR A 34 10.14 -4.36 0.55
CA TYR A 34 9.17 -5.37 0.98
C TYR A 34 9.13 -5.52 2.50
N HIS A 35 10.30 -5.66 3.16
CA HIS A 35 10.40 -5.72 4.61
C HIS A 35 9.95 -4.43 5.30
N TYR A 36 10.27 -3.27 4.72
CA TYR A 36 9.83 -1.98 5.24
C TYR A 36 8.30 -1.83 5.15
N LYS A 37 7.71 -2.24 4.04
CA LYS A 37 6.23 -2.27 3.89
C LYS A 37 5.56 -3.26 4.84
N GLN A 38 6.15 -4.43 5.09
CA GLN A 38 5.60 -5.37 6.07
C GLN A 38 5.61 -4.83 7.50
N LYS A 39 6.64 -4.05 7.87
CA LYS A 39 6.68 -3.35 9.18
C LYS A 39 5.66 -2.22 9.30
N GLN A 40 5.20 -1.65 8.17
CA GLN A 40 4.18 -0.60 8.14
C GLN A 40 2.73 -1.13 8.09
N LEU A 41 2.51 -2.43 8.11
CA LEU A 41 1.20 -3.00 8.41
C LEU A 41 0.96 -2.74 9.90
N GLU A 42 0.40 -1.58 10.18
CA GLU A 42 0.27 -1.08 11.54
C GLU A 42 -0.67 -1.94 12.36
N ASN A 43 -0.36 -2.04 13.64
CA ASN A 43 -1.27 -2.62 14.63
C ASN A 43 -2.62 -1.89 14.55
N PRO A 44 -3.73 -2.59 14.79
CA PRO A 44 -5.05 -1.97 14.86
C PRO A 44 -5.03 -0.78 15.82
N VAL A 45 -5.69 0.32 15.44
CA VAL A 45 -5.76 1.54 16.24
C VAL A 45 -7.17 1.71 16.76
N VAL A 46 -7.31 1.98 18.05
CA VAL A 46 -8.59 2.38 18.65
C VAL A 46 -8.78 3.88 18.43
N ILE A 47 -9.94 4.25 17.92
CA ILE A 47 -10.34 5.63 17.71
C ILE A 47 -11.74 5.85 18.28
N THR A 48 -12.00 7.05 18.80
CA THR A 48 -13.34 7.43 19.22
C THR A 48 -14.22 7.80 18.03
N GLN A 49 -15.50 7.87 18.25
CA GLN A 49 -16.46 8.25 17.19
C GLN A 49 -16.22 9.69 16.72
N GLU A 50 -15.87 10.61 17.63
CA GLU A 50 -15.52 11.99 17.28
C GLU A 50 -14.26 12.06 16.41
N GLN A 51 -13.21 11.31 16.79
CA GLN A 51 -11.99 11.21 15.99
C GLN A 51 -12.28 10.65 14.60
N ALA A 52 -13.16 9.67 14.50
CA ALA A 52 -13.56 9.06 13.23
C ALA A 52 -14.36 9.98 12.31
N LYS A 53 -14.89 11.10 12.81
CA LYS A 53 -15.61 12.14 12.04
C LYS A 53 -14.72 13.33 11.67
N SER A 54 -13.58 13.51 12.33
CA SER A 54 -12.67 14.63 12.11
C SER A 54 -11.49 14.24 11.21
N PRO A 55 -11.32 14.84 10.01
CA PRO A 55 -10.18 14.53 9.14
C PRO A 55 -8.82 14.80 9.80
N ILE A 56 -8.75 15.80 10.68
CA ILE A 56 -7.52 16.17 11.37
C ILE A 56 -7.17 15.14 12.44
N GLU A 57 -8.12 14.75 13.27
CA GLU A 57 -7.90 13.80 14.34
C GLU A 57 -7.69 12.39 13.77
N LEU A 58 -8.46 12.00 12.76
CA LEU A 58 -8.30 10.72 12.08
C LEU A 58 -6.93 10.61 11.42
N SER A 59 -6.47 11.68 10.74
CA SER A 59 -5.14 11.67 10.09
C SER A 59 -4.01 11.41 11.07
N LYS A 60 -4.09 11.97 12.28
CA LYS A 60 -3.13 11.74 13.35
C LYS A 60 -3.23 10.32 13.91
N ALA A 61 -4.45 9.84 14.16
CA ALA A 61 -4.69 8.54 14.77
C ALA A 61 -4.24 7.38 13.89
N ILE A 62 -4.47 7.43 12.58
CA ILE A 62 -4.10 6.37 11.63
C ILE A 62 -2.86 6.71 10.79
N HIS A 63 -2.12 7.77 11.14
CA HIS A 63 -0.86 8.18 10.48
C HIS A 63 -0.96 8.31 8.96
N VAL A 64 -1.94 9.07 8.49
CA VAL A 64 -2.16 9.38 7.08
C VAL A 64 -2.22 10.88 6.85
N THR A 65 -2.22 11.31 5.60
CA THR A 65 -2.45 12.73 5.27
C THR A 65 -3.90 13.13 5.56
N LYS A 66 -4.14 14.42 5.79
CA LYS A 66 -5.49 14.95 5.99
C LYS A 66 -6.41 14.64 4.82
N GLN A 67 -5.87 14.62 3.61
CA GLN A 67 -6.62 14.33 2.38
C GLN A 67 -7.05 12.87 2.33
N GLU A 68 -6.15 11.92 2.65
CA GLU A 68 -6.47 10.50 2.78
C GLU A 68 -7.47 10.25 3.91
N ALA A 69 -7.35 10.94 5.05
CA ALA A 69 -8.32 10.83 6.14
C ALA A 69 -9.72 11.30 5.72
N GLN A 70 -9.82 12.34 4.92
CA GLN A 70 -11.10 12.83 4.40
C GLN A 70 -11.73 11.83 3.44
N GLU A 71 -10.92 11.17 2.61
CA GLU A 71 -11.37 10.09 1.73
C GLU A 71 -11.85 8.87 2.54
N VAL A 72 -11.12 8.49 3.58
CA VAL A 72 -11.51 7.40 4.50
C VAL A 72 -12.85 7.71 5.16
N ILE A 73 -13.09 8.93 5.62
CA ILE A 73 -14.37 9.34 6.21
C ILE A 73 -15.49 9.20 5.17
N SER A 74 -15.29 9.70 3.97
CA SER A 74 -16.32 9.61 2.92
C SER A 74 -16.59 8.17 2.48
N GLN A 75 -15.59 7.29 2.48
CA GLN A 75 -15.77 5.87 2.23
C GLN A 75 -16.49 5.17 3.38
N LYS A 76 -16.14 5.50 4.64
CA LYS A 76 -16.78 4.95 5.83
C LYS A 76 -18.27 5.28 5.87
N GLU A 77 -18.67 6.48 5.48
CA GLU A 77 -20.08 6.87 5.39
C GLU A 77 -20.89 6.06 4.38
N ARG A 78 -20.22 5.47 3.40
CA ARG A 78 -20.79 4.65 2.31
C ARG A 78 -20.66 3.15 2.54
N THR A 79 -19.77 2.72 3.44
CA THR A 79 -19.46 1.31 3.69
C THR A 79 -19.85 0.93 5.12
N GLN A 80 -20.37 -0.26 5.27
CA GLN A 80 -20.62 -0.83 6.60
C GLN A 80 -19.30 -1.30 7.24
N PRO A 81 -19.21 -1.33 8.59
CA PRO A 81 -18.11 -1.98 9.26
C PRO A 81 -18.02 -3.45 8.85
N ILE A 82 -16.81 -3.99 8.76
CA ILE A 82 -16.60 -5.40 8.41
C ILE A 82 -16.97 -6.35 9.56
N ALA A 83 -16.96 -5.84 10.79
CA ALA A 83 -17.43 -6.53 11.98
C ALA A 83 -17.92 -5.50 13.00
N THR A 84 -18.99 -5.86 13.70
CA THR A 84 -19.57 -5.08 14.81
C THR A 84 -19.70 -5.98 16.01
N TYR A 85 -19.20 -5.54 17.16
CA TYR A 85 -19.29 -6.25 18.43
C TYR A 85 -20.08 -5.42 19.43
N TYR A 86 -21.16 -5.98 19.95
CA TYR A 86 -21.90 -5.39 21.05
C TYR A 86 -21.17 -5.74 22.35
N THR A 87 -20.83 -4.70 23.10
CA THR A 87 -19.95 -4.87 24.24
C THR A 87 -20.70 -5.36 25.49
N GLN A 88 -20.04 -6.27 26.22
CA GLN A 88 -20.39 -6.63 27.60
C GLN A 88 -19.34 -6.12 28.61
N ALA A 89 -18.36 -5.36 28.13
CA ALA A 89 -17.32 -4.75 28.94
C ALA A 89 -17.87 -3.55 29.75
N PRO A 90 -17.17 -3.14 30.80
CA PRO A 90 -17.60 -1.99 31.62
C PRO A 90 -17.76 -0.68 30.83
N THR A 91 -16.93 -0.47 29.81
CA THR A 91 -17.04 0.66 28.86
C THR A 91 -16.73 0.20 27.44
N VAL A 92 -17.23 0.97 26.46
CA VAL A 92 -17.01 0.69 25.03
C VAL A 92 -15.53 0.83 24.65
N GLU A 93 -14.80 1.74 25.29
CA GLU A 93 -13.37 1.93 25.07
C GLU A 93 -12.56 0.70 25.53
N VAL A 94 -12.91 0.12 26.66
CA VAL A 94 -12.28 -1.14 27.14
C VAL A 94 -12.58 -2.28 26.17
N ALA A 95 -13.80 -2.38 25.66
CA ALA A 95 -14.15 -3.36 24.65
C ALA A 95 -13.37 -3.14 23.35
N ALA A 96 -13.22 -1.90 22.91
CA ALA A 96 -12.47 -1.55 21.69
C ALA A 96 -10.98 -1.93 21.83
N GLU A 97 -10.37 -1.67 22.99
CA GLU A 97 -8.98 -2.05 23.25
C GLU A 97 -8.80 -3.59 23.28
N GLN A 98 -9.77 -4.31 23.81
CA GLN A 98 -9.77 -5.78 23.78
C GLN A 98 -9.90 -6.32 22.36
N VAL A 99 -10.83 -5.80 21.56
CA VAL A 99 -10.99 -6.16 20.14
C VAL A 99 -9.71 -5.86 19.35
N LYS A 100 -9.07 -4.72 19.61
CA LYS A 100 -7.76 -4.36 19.00
C LYS A 100 -6.70 -5.41 19.32
N GLN A 101 -6.57 -5.82 20.59
CA GLN A 101 -5.61 -6.85 21.02
C GLN A 101 -5.92 -8.20 20.35
N ASP A 102 -7.18 -8.60 20.33
CA ASP A 102 -7.63 -9.83 19.69
C ASP A 102 -7.30 -9.84 18.19
N ILE A 103 -7.50 -8.74 17.49
CA ILE A 103 -7.10 -8.60 16.07
C ILE A 103 -5.59 -8.67 15.93
N ALA A 104 -4.83 -7.97 16.76
CA ALA A 104 -3.36 -7.95 16.70
C ALA A 104 -2.76 -9.36 16.91
N HIS A 105 -3.36 -10.17 17.78
CA HIS A 105 -2.95 -11.54 18.05
C HIS A 105 -3.61 -12.59 17.15
N SER A 106 -4.40 -12.14 16.15
CA SER A 106 -5.14 -13.05 15.24
C SER A 106 -5.97 -14.08 15.98
N ASN A 107 -6.74 -13.63 17.00
CA ASN A 107 -7.56 -14.50 17.81
C ASN A 107 -8.51 -15.34 16.93
N PRO A 108 -8.48 -16.69 17.01
CA PRO A 108 -9.27 -17.57 16.14
C PRO A 108 -10.79 -17.44 16.33
N ASN A 109 -11.23 -16.83 17.45
CA ASN A 109 -12.66 -16.58 17.70
C ASN A 109 -13.20 -15.38 16.91
N LEU A 110 -12.31 -14.57 16.29
CA LEU A 110 -12.73 -13.48 15.44
C LEU A 110 -12.96 -13.94 13.98
N PRO A 111 -13.89 -13.31 13.25
CA PRO A 111 -14.02 -13.55 11.82
C PRO A 111 -12.70 -13.28 11.08
N LYS A 112 -12.37 -14.16 10.12
CA LYS A 112 -11.12 -14.01 9.33
C LYS A 112 -10.97 -12.62 8.72
N VAL A 113 -12.06 -12.03 8.21
CA VAL A 113 -12.03 -10.66 7.64
C VAL A 113 -11.57 -9.60 8.65
N ALA A 114 -11.81 -9.81 9.95
CA ALA A 114 -11.33 -8.89 10.99
C ALA A 114 -9.85 -9.06 11.29
N THR A 115 -9.30 -10.28 11.17
CA THR A 115 -7.89 -10.60 11.46
C THR A 115 -6.99 -10.52 10.23
N GLU A 116 -7.56 -10.50 9.02
CA GLU A 116 -6.79 -10.31 7.80
C GLU A 116 -6.02 -8.98 7.81
N LYS A 117 -4.81 -9.01 7.25
CA LYS A 117 -3.98 -7.81 7.16
C LYS A 117 -4.57 -6.82 6.17
N SER A 118 -4.54 -5.54 6.53
CA SER A 118 -4.91 -4.41 5.67
C SER A 118 -3.90 -3.28 5.85
N ASP A 119 -3.95 -2.24 5.03
CA ASP A 119 -3.05 -1.10 5.19
C ASP A 119 -3.25 -0.44 6.57
N ARG A 120 -4.50 -0.30 7.00
CA ARG A 120 -4.86 0.18 8.33
C ARG A 120 -6.08 -0.58 8.83
N THR A 121 -6.14 -0.83 10.14
CA THR A 121 -7.33 -1.36 10.81
C THR A 121 -7.74 -0.35 11.88
N ALA A 122 -8.93 0.21 11.75
CA ALA A 122 -9.51 1.11 12.75
C ALA A 122 -10.58 0.37 13.55
N VAL A 123 -10.46 0.43 14.85
CA VAL A 123 -11.44 -0.09 15.83
C VAL A 123 -12.12 1.12 16.45
N VAL A 124 -13.36 1.36 16.08
CA VAL A 124 -14.13 2.54 16.49
C VAL A 124 -15.00 2.22 17.69
N ALA A 125 -14.73 2.89 18.81
CA ALA A 125 -15.60 2.84 19.97
C ALA A 125 -16.81 3.77 19.71
N ASN A 126 -17.99 3.17 19.56
CA ASN A 126 -19.26 3.88 19.39
C ASN A 126 -20.02 3.86 20.72
N THR A 127 -19.87 4.92 21.50
CA THR A 127 -20.49 5.05 22.83
C THR A 127 -22.00 5.24 22.75
N ASP A 128 -22.49 5.86 21.68
CA ASP A 128 -23.92 6.13 21.51
C ASP A 128 -24.73 4.83 21.32
N GLU A 129 -24.16 3.88 20.56
CA GLU A 129 -24.80 2.61 20.25
C GLU A 129 -24.25 1.43 21.07
N GLN A 130 -23.37 1.70 22.03
CA GLN A 130 -22.73 0.70 22.91
C GLN A 130 -22.12 -0.47 22.11
N LYS A 131 -21.39 -0.14 21.03
CA LYS A 131 -20.78 -1.12 20.14
C LYS A 131 -19.37 -0.75 19.72
N VAL A 132 -18.64 -1.72 19.24
CA VAL A 132 -17.31 -1.57 18.65
C VAL A 132 -17.40 -1.95 17.17
N ASP A 133 -17.10 -1.02 16.30
CA ASP A 133 -17.07 -1.22 14.86
C ASP A 133 -15.64 -1.37 14.35
N VAL A 134 -15.38 -2.37 13.52
CA VAL A 134 -14.07 -2.62 12.92
C VAL A 134 -14.12 -2.26 11.44
N TYR A 135 -13.19 -1.41 11.02
CA TYR A 135 -13.02 -1.00 9.64
C TYR A 135 -11.64 -1.39 9.12
N LYS A 136 -11.61 -2.00 7.95
CA LYS A 136 -10.38 -2.20 7.18
C LYS A 136 -10.24 -1.08 6.17
N ILE A 137 -9.16 -0.34 6.31
CA ILE A 137 -8.85 0.81 5.47
C ILE A 137 -7.73 0.39 4.53
N ASN A 138 -8.05 0.26 3.27
CA ASN A 138 -7.06 0.09 2.22
C ASN A 138 -6.80 1.46 1.61
N LEU A 139 -5.71 2.07 2.03
CA LEU A 139 -5.20 3.28 1.38
C LEU A 139 -4.78 2.85 -0.03
N ASN A 140 -5.65 3.09 -0.98
CA ASN A 140 -5.40 2.78 -2.37
C ASN A 140 -4.24 3.64 -2.88
N LYS A 141 -3.04 3.26 -2.48
CA LYS A 141 -1.81 3.80 -3.05
C LYS A 141 -1.83 3.31 -4.48
N GLY A 142 -2.32 4.15 -5.38
CA GLY A 142 -2.58 3.85 -6.78
C GLY A 142 -1.35 3.39 -7.56
N HIS A 143 -0.72 2.30 -7.09
CA HIS A 143 0.36 1.63 -7.77
C HIS A 143 -0.25 0.69 -8.80
N LYS A 144 -0.05 0.98 -10.06
CA LYS A 144 -0.56 0.17 -11.17
C LYS A 144 0.56 -0.14 -12.13
N ILE A 145 0.66 -1.39 -12.55
CA ILE A 145 1.46 -1.77 -13.72
C ILE A 145 0.49 -1.82 -14.89
N LYS A 146 0.86 -1.18 -15.97
CA LYS A 146 0.06 -1.12 -17.21
C LYS A 146 0.85 -1.73 -18.35
N ALA A 147 0.17 -2.42 -19.23
CA ALA A 147 0.73 -2.89 -20.49
C ALA A 147 -0.26 -2.59 -21.59
N GLY A 148 0.22 -2.20 -22.76
CA GLY A 148 -0.62 -1.82 -23.89
C GLY A 148 0.17 -1.55 -25.15
N VAL A 149 -0.48 -0.93 -26.10
CA VAL A 149 0.11 -0.52 -27.37
C VAL A 149 -0.12 0.98 -27.56
N THR A 150 0.92 1.69 -27.91
CA THR A 150 0.86 3.11 -28.30
C THR A 150 0.99 3.20 -29.82
N LEU A 151 0.08 3.90 -30.45
CA LEU A 151 0.14 4.19 -31.88
C LEU A 151 0.65 5.62 -32.08
N LEU A 152 1.79 5.76 -32.74
CA LEU A 152 2.40 7.06 -33.05
C LEU A 152 3.06 6.99 -34.43
N ASP A 153 2.84 8.00 -35.27
CA ASP A 153 3.40 8.12 -36.61
C ASP A 153 3.21 6.87 -37.49
N ASN A 154 1.99 6.30 -37.48
CA ASN A 154 1.63 5.05 -38.18
C ASN A 154 2.45 3.81 -37.75
N LYS A 155 3.11 3.87 -36.59
CA LYS A 155 3.82 2.75 -35.98
C LYS A 155 3.15 2.35 -34.67
N ALA A 156 3.22 1.05 -34.35
CA ALA A 156 2.74 0.49 -33.11
C ALA A 156 3.96 0.20 -32.20
N TYR A 157 3.87 0.66 -30.95
CA TYR A 157 4.89 0.45 -29.93
C TYR A 157 4.29 -0.34 -28.77
N GLU A 158 4.95 -1.37 -28.33
CA GLU A 158 4.64 -2.06 -27.09
C GLU A 158 4.91 -1.10 -25.93
N THR A 159 3.95 -0.96 -25.02
CA THR A 159 4.06 0.02 -23.93
C THR A 159 3.92 -0.67 -22.60
N ILE A 160 4.87 -0.43 -21.71
CA ILE A 160 4.82 -0.84 -20.32
C ILE A 160 4.86 0.41 -19.46
N GLY A 161 3.98 0.49 -18.47
CA GLY A 161 3.86 1.65 -17.60
C GLY A 161 3.81 1.29 -16.12
N TYR A 162 4.20 2.24 -15.31
CA TYR A 162 4.06 2.19 -13.87
C TYR A 162 3.45 3.50 -13.38
N GLN A 163 2.35 3.38 -12.64
CA GLN A 163 1.68 4.51 -12.00
C GLN A 163 1.85 4.43 -10.50
N ALA A 164 2.18 5.56 -9.87
CA ALA A 164 2.25 5.74 -8.43
C ALA A 164 1.40 6.96 -8.04
N GLY A 165 0.20 6.73 -7.52
CA GLY A 165 -0.75 7.81 -7.25
C GLY A 165 -1.11 8.55 -8.54
N LYS A 166 -0.85 9.86 -8.57
CA LYS A 166 -1.13 10.72 -9.73
C LYS A 166 -0.02 10.74 -10.77
N PHE A 167 1.13 10.14 -10.49
CA PHE A 167 2.29 10.12 -11.38
C PHE A 167 2.37 8.81 -12.15
N GLU A 168 2.58 8.87 -13.46
CA GLU A 168 2.69 7.71 -14.33
C GLU A 168 3.91 7.86 -15.25
N VAL A 169 4.66 6.77 -15.41
CA VAL A 169 5.76 6.67 -16.37
C VAL A 169 5.45 5.52 -17.32
N LEU A 170 5.58 5.77 -18.61
CA LEU A 170 5.41 4.79 -19.68
C LEU A 170 6.73 4.64 -20.44
N THR A 171 7.04 3.43 -20.85
CA THR A 171 8.14 3.11 -21.76
C THR A 171 7.60 2.47 -23.02
N HIS A 172 8.12 2.89 -24.18
CA HIS A 172 7.66 2.47 -25.49
C HIS A 172 8.76 1.66 -26.18
N PHE A 173 8.40 0.48 -26.65
CA PHE A 173 9.34 -0.46 -27.27
C PHE A 173 8.90 -0.77 -28.71
N ASN A 174 9.88 -1.05 -29.55
CA ASN A 174 9.69 -1.66 -30.86
C ASN A 174 10.50 -2.96 -30.89
N GLY A 175 9.83 -4.09 -30.59
CA GLY A 175 10.50 -5.34 -30.29
C GLY A 175 11.39 -5.24 -29.05
N GLN A 176 12.70 -5.37 -29.22
CA GLN A 176 13.67 -5.28 -28.09
C GLN A 176 14.29 -3.88 -27.91
N HIS A 177 13.92 -2.91 -28.74
CA HIS A 177 14.49 -1.56 -28.69
C HIS A 177 13.58 -0.61 -27.93
N LEU A 178 14.14 0.10 -26.94
CA LEU A 178 13.47 1.20 -26.28
C LEU A 178 13.49 2.42 -27.21
N GLU A 179 12.32 2.86 -27.65
CA GLU A 179 12.14 3.95 -28.60
C GLU A 179 11.83 5.28 -27.89
N GLY A 180 11.24 5.21 -26.69
CA GLY A 180 10.90 6.39 -25.92
C GLY A 180 10.31 6.13 -24.56
N ALA A 181 10.09 7.23 -23.83
CA ALA A 181 9.39 7.20 -22.54
C ALA A 181 8.49 8.44 -22.44
N SER A 182 7.39 8.28 -21.69
CA SER A 182 6.46 9.35 -21.36
C SER A 182 6.28 9.45 -19.85
N ALA A 183 6.13 10.68 -19.34
CA ALA A 183 5.75 10.93 -17.97
C ALA A 183 4.42 11.69 -17.98
N LEU A 184 3.46 11.21 -17.22
CA LEU A 184 2.11 11.76 -17.15
C LEU A 184 1.78 12.11 -15.70
N TYR A 185 0.97 13.13 -15.53
CA TYR A 185 0.45 13.54 -14.23
C TYR A 185 -1.07 13.70 -14.31
N THR A 186 -1.80 13.04 -13.41
CA THR A 186 -3.26 13.16 -13.33
C THR A 186 -3.62 14.51 -12.69
N VAL A 187 -4.14 15.42 -13.49
CA VAL A 187 -4.50 16.78 -13.05
C VAL A 187 -5.80 16.77 -12.28
N LYS A 188 -6.77 15.91 -12.66
CA LYS A 188 -8.09 15.83 -12.06
C LYS A 188 -8.62 14.39 -12.06
N GLU A 189 -9.22 14.01 -10.96
CA GLU A 189 -10.00 12.77 -10.80
C GLU A 189 -11.43 13.18 -10.38
N TRP A 190 -12.45 12.47 -10.85
CA TRP A 190 -13.88 12.67 -10.54
C TRP A 190 -14.54 11.37 -10.12
#